data_acb3a78243e33c882b7c8b66ba0fea3c
#
_entry.id   acb3a78243e33c882b7c8b66ba0fea3c
#
_cell.length_a   1.000
_cell.length_b   1.000
_cell.length_c   1.000
_cell.angle_alpha   90.00
_cell.angle_beta   90.00
_cell.angle_gamma   90.00
#
_symmetry.space_group_name_H-M   'P 1'
#
loop_
_entity.id
_entity.type
_entity.pdbx_description
1 polymer ?
#
loop_
_entity_poly.entity_id
_entity_poly.type
_entity_poly.pdbx_seq_one_letter_code
_entity_poly.pdbx_strand_id
1 'polypeptide(L)'
;AAMEQGIDIPTFCYMARLAPLASCRMCLVEIEGQGKLQPSCATTVADGMVVRTDTPLVAETRKSMLELLLANHPLDCPVCDKSGECELQDQVFEYGAGEARFQDQKRVFYSKDIDLNPVIIFNAQRCIQCQRCVRICEEVVGAVALGTVEKGMDTKVTGFENSLAGCDHCGNCIEVCPVGALMSTPYRYKARPWDLKETDTICPYCGTGCHLSISVR
;
A
#
# COMPACT_ATOMS: atom_id res chain seq x y z
N ALA A 1 16.74 -11.63 -1.39
CA ALA A 1 17.64 -12.03 -2.49
C ALA A 1 17.68 -10.96 -3.59
N ALA A 2 16.58 -10.71 -4.37
CA ALA A 2 16.61 -9.74 -5.49
C ALA A 2 17.01 -8.32 -5.02
N MET A 3 16.37 -7.81 -3.98
CA MET A 3 16.68 -6.49 -3.39
C MET A 3 18.12 -6.37 -2.91
N GLU A 4 18.70 -7.43 -2.36
CA GLU A 4 20.11 -7.48 -1.94
C GLU A 4 21.09 -7.36 -3.12
N GLN A 5 20.62 -7.68 -4.31
CA GLN A 5 21.38 -7.54 -5.57
C GLN A 5 21.03 -6.24 -6.32
N GLY A 6 20.25 -5.34 -5.69
CA GLY A 6 19.84 -4.08 -6.32
C GLY A 6 18.78 -4.24 -7.42
N ILE A 7 18.13 -5.40 -7.49
CA ILE A 7 17.03 -5.64 -8.45
C ILE A 7 15.72 -5.27 -7.76
N ASP A 8 15.08 -4.21 -8.24
CA ASP A 8 13.77 -3.81 -7.77
C ASP A 8 12.65 -4.62 -8.44
N ILE A 9 11.74 -5.13 -7.63
CA ILE A 9 10.53 -5.83 -8.07
C ILE A 9 9.33 -5.12 -7.44
N PRO A 10 8.43 -4.54 -8.24
CA PRO A 10 7.32 -3.73 -7.73
C PRO A 10 6.37 -4.56 -6.87
N THR A 11 5.90 -3.99 -5.78
CA THR A 11 4.97 -4.64 -4.84
C THR A 11 4.00 -3.64 -4.24
N PHE A 12 2.82 -4.10 -3.78
CA PHE A 12 1.94 -3.34 -2.90
C PHE A 12 1.68 -4.05 -1.57
N CYS A 13 1.41 -5.36 -1.61
CA CYS A 13 1.09 -6.08 -0.37
C CYS A 13 2.32 -6.52 0.41
N TYR A 14 3.47 -6.68 -0.22
CA TYR A 14 4.70 -7.08 0.45
C TYR A 14 5.34 -5.89 1.19
N MET A 15 5.88 -6.18 2.35
CA MET A 15 6.74 -5.30 3.13
C MET A 15 7.73 -6.17 3.90
N ALA A 16 9.00 -5.77 3.96
CA ALA A 16 10.10 -6.60 4.45
C ALA A 16 9.96 -7.10 5.90
N ARG A 17 9.14 -6.42 6.72
CA ARG A 17 8.92 -6.77 8.14
C ARG A 17 7.59 -7.48 8.40
N LEU A 18 6.82 -7.78 7.36
CA LEU A 18 5.53 -8.44 7.46
C LEU A 18 5.56 -9.79 6.75
N ALA A 19 4.76 -10.74 7.22
CA ALA A 19 4.59 -12.02 6.55
C ALA A 19 4.13 -11.82 5.09
N PRO A 20 4.66 -12.57 4.10
CA PRO A 20 4.25 -12.44 2.71
C PRO A 20 2.76 -12.81 2.53
N LEU A 21 1.99 -11.92 1.90
CA LEU A 21 0.57 -12.16 1.60
C LEU A 21 0.32 -12.67 0.17
N ALA A 22 1.19 -12.30 -0.77
CA ALA A 22 1.11 -12.66 -2.18
C ALA A 22 -0.23 -12.30 -2.88
N SER A 23 -0.96 -11.27 -2.42
CA SER A 23 -2.30 -10.95 -2.94
C SER A 23 -2.30 -9.98 -4.11
N CYS A 24 -1.44 -8.95 -4.13
CA CYS A 24 -1.47 -7.89 -5.14
C CYS A 24 -0.95 -8.29 -6.53
N ARG A 25 -0.14 -9.35 -6.61
CA ARG A 25 0.43 -9.90 -7.84
C ARG A 25 1.32 -8.96 -8.67
N MET A 26 1.68 -7.79 -8.16
CA MET A 26 2.64 -6.92 -8.83
C MET A 26 4.04 -7.53 -8.94
N CYS A 27 4.43 -8.35 -7.96
CA CYS A 27 5.73 -8.99 -7.87
C CYS A 27 5.87 -10.28 -8.69
N LEU A 28 4.99 -10.55 -9.65
CA LEU A 28 5.10 -11.73 -10.49
C LEU A 28 6.38 -11.69 -11.32
N VAL A 29 7.07 -12.82 -11.37
CA VAL A 29 8.32 -13.05 -12.11
C VAL A 29 8.23 -14.35 -12.89
N GLU A 30 9.04 -14.47 -13.94
CA GLU A 30 9.19 -15.70 -14.69
C GLU A 30 10.35 -16.52 -14.11
N ILE A 31 10.11 -17.80 -13.88
CA ILE A 31 11.13 -18.74 -13.39
C ILE A 31 11.32 -19.82 -14.45
N GLU A 32 12.55 -20.03 -14.92
CA GLU A 32 12.85 -21.03 -15.92
C GLU A 32 12.38 -22.42 -15.45
N GLY A 33 11.77 -23.15 -16.35
CA GLY A 33 11.20 -24.47 -16.07
C GLY A 33 9.80 -24.45 -15.42
N GLN A 34 9.25 -23.26 -15.11
CA GLN A 34 7.89 -23.13 -14.60
C GLN A 34 6.96 -22.54 -15.67
N GLY A 35 5.84 -23.20 -15.94
CA GLY A 35 4.87 -22.77 -16.96
C GLY A 35 3.98 -21.58 -16.56
N LYS A 36 4.14 -21.04 -15.36
CA LYS A 36 3.33 -19.92 -14.84
C LYS A 36 4.21 -18.94 -14.07
N LEU A 37 3.90 -17.64 -14.15
CA LEU A 37 4.52 -16.63 -13.34
C LEU A 37 4.31 -16.90 -11.83
N GLN A 38 5.36 -16.62 -11.04
CA GLN A 38 5.35 -16.83 -9.59
C GLN A 38 5.44 -15.51 -8.83
N PRO A 39 4.75 -15.38 -7.69
CA PRO A 39 4.87 -14.20 -6.84
C PRO A 39 6.21 -14.23 -6.09
N SER A 40 7.18 -13.40 -6.51
CA SER A 40 8.53 -13.38 -5.93
C SER A 40 8.53 -13.16 -4.41
N CYS A 41 7.57 -12.40 -3.87
CA CYS A 41 7.46 -12.13 -2.43
C CYS A 41 7.17 -13.37 -1.57
N ALA A 42 6.66 -14.46 -2.17
CA ALA A 42 6.29 -15.69 -1.48
C ALA A 42 6.95 -16.95 -2.09
N THR A 43 7.89 -16.76 -3.03
CA THR A 43 8.61 -17.87 -3.65
C THR A 43 9.95 -18.07 -2.95
N THR A 44 10.18 -19.28 -2.43
CA THR A 44 11.47 -19.65 -1.85
C THR A 44 12.50 -19.82 -2.95
N VAL A 45 13.66 -19.20 -2.80
CA VAL A 45 14.79 -19.37 -3.71
C VAL A 45 15.41 -20.76 -3.57
N ALA A 46 15.94 -21.29 -4.67
CA ALA A 46 16.68 -22.54 -4.71
C ALA A 46 17.94 -22.37 -5.54
N ASP A 47 18.94 -23.21 -5.28
CA ASP A 47 20.19 -23.23 -6.03
C ASP A 47 19.93 -23.51 -7.51
N GLY A 48 20.58 -22.74 -8.37
CA GLY A 48 20.42 -22.86 -9.82
C GLY A 48 19.11 -22.29 -10.38
N MET A 49 18.26 -21.67 -9.55
CA MET A 49 17.03 -21.02 -10.02
C MET A 49 17.37 -19.80 -10.87
N VAL A 50 16.85 -19.77 -12.10
CA VAL A 50 16.95 -18.62 -13.00
C VAL A 50 15.62 -17.86 -12.98
N VAL A 51 15.69 -16.60 -12.54
CA VAL A 51 14.52 -15.71 -12.39
C VAL A 51 14.66 -14.53 -13.35
N ARG A 52 13.62 -14.28 -14.13
CA ARG A 52 13.52 -13.13 -15.04
C ARG A 52 12.47 -12.16 -14.56
N THR A 53 12.85 -10.90 -14.37
CA THR A 53 12.01 -9.87 -13.73
C THR A 53 11.43 -8.86 -14.71
N ASP A 54 11.86 -8.86 -15.97
CA ASP A 54 11.57 -7.83 -16.98
C ASP A 54 11.18 -8.38 -18.37
N THR A 55 10.70 -9.65 -18.44
CA THR A 55 10.24 -10.21 -19.72
C THR A 55 8.96 -9.52 -20.22
N PRO A 56 8.66 -9.58 -21.53
CA PRO A 56 7.41 -9.05 -22.07
C PRO A 56 6.17 -9.58 -21.35
N LEU A 57 6.17 -10.85 -20.94
CA LEU A 57 5.08 -11.48 -20.20
C LEU A 57 4.92 -10.86 -18.80
N VAL A 58 6.03 -10.61 -18.11
CA VAL A 58 6.03 -9.93 -16.80
C VAL A 58 5.52 -8.50 -16.94
N ALA A 59 5.99 -7.75 -17.94
CA ALA A 59 5.56 -6.38 -18.20
C ALA A 59 4.06 -6.27 -18.47
N GLU A 60 3.53 -7.12 -19.37
CA GLU A 60 2.09 -7.18 -19.67
C GLU A 60 1.26 -7.56 -18.44
N THR A 61 1.78 -8.45 -17.59
CA THR A 61 1.10 -8.84 -16.37
C THR A 61 1.05 -7.69 -15.36
N ARG A 62 2.15 -6.95 -15.14
CA ARG A 62 2.17 -5.77 -14.27
C ARG A 62 1.18 -4.72 -14.72
N LYS A 63 1.16 -4.42 -16.03
CA LYS A 63 0.18 -3.52 -16.65
C LYS A 63 -1.24 -3.96 -16.35
N SER A 64 -1.56 -5.24 -16.55
CA SER A 64 -2.88 -5.80 -16.28
C SER A 64 -3.26 -5.72 -14.79
N MET A 65 -2.32 -5.95 -13.87
CA MET A 65 -2.58 -5.80 -12.43
C MET A 65 -2.88 -4.36 -12.05
N LEU A 66 -2.17 -3.39 -12.61
CA LEU A 66 -2.45 -1.96 -12.39
C LEU A 66 -3.81 -1.56 -12.94
N GLU A 67 -4.18 -2.01 -14.12
CA GLU A 67 -5.51 -1.78 -14.69
C GLU A 67 -6.64 -2.32 -13.78
N LEU A 68 -6.47 -3.53 -13.21
CA LEU A 68 -7.43 -4.10 -12.26
C LEU A 68 -7.53 -3.27 -10.99
N LEU A 69 -6.41 -2.77 -10.45
CA LEU A 69 -6.42 -1.88 -9.30
C LEU A 69 -7.13 -0.56 -9.62
N LEU A 70 -6.84 0.03 -10.77
CA LEU A 70 -7.43 1.29 -11.21
C LEU A 70 -8.90 1.16 -11.61
N ALA A 71 -9.39 -0.04 -11.93
CA ALA A 71 -10.80 -0.26 -12.26
C ALA A 71 -11.75 0.30 -11.19
N ASN A 72 -11.38 0.17 -9.90
CA ASN A 72 -12.17 0.68 -8.78
C ASN A 72 -11.54 1.88 -8.06
N HIS A 73 -10.26 2.15 -8.27
CA HIS A 73 -9.58 3.28 -7.61
C HIS A 73 -10.09 4.62 -8.17
N PRO A 74 -10.49 5.59 -7.32
CA PRO A 74 -10.94 6.89 -7.79
C PRO A 74 -9.77 7.68 -8.37
N LEU A 75 -10.01 8.41 -9.47
CA LEU A 75 -9.01 9.28 -10.09
C LEU A 75 -9.08 10.69 -9.46
N ASP A 76 -9.01 10.77 -8.14
CA ASP A 76 -9.15 11.98 -7.35
C ASP A 76 -7.81 12.48 -6.76
N CYS A 77 -6.69 12.17 -7.42
CA CYS A 77 -5.35 12.56 -6.99
C CYS A 77 -5.23 14.07 -6.65
N PRO A 78 -5.87 15.00 -7.38
CA PRO A 78 -5.81 16.42 -7.01
C PRO A 78 -6.33 16.75 -5.61
N VAL A 79 -7.21 15.94 -5.06
CA VAL A 79 -7.79 16.08 -3.71
C VAL A 79 -7.39 14.96 -2.76
N CYS A 80 -6.40 14.16 -3.12
CA CYS A 80 -5.85 13.09 -2.30
C CYS A 80 -4.56 13.54 -1.62
N ASP A 81 -4.46 13.44 -0.30
CA ASP A 81 -3.26 13.86 0.43
C ASP A 81 -2.01 13.05 0.08
N LYS A 82 -2.17 11.80 -0.38
CA LYS A 82 -1.06 10.93 -0.79
C LYS A 82 -0.47 11.29 -2.16
N SER A 83 -1.07 12.22 -2.90
CA SER A 83 -0.57 12.62 -4.23
C SER A 83 0.84 13.23 -4.15
N GLY A 84 1.76 12.70 -4.93
CA GLY A 84 3.19 13.06 -4.94
C GLY A 84 4.08 12.13 -4.11
N GLU A 85 3.50 11.25 -3.31
CA GLU A 85 4.19 10.20 -2.54
C GLU A 85 3.41 8.86 -2.58
N CYS A 86 2.66 8.62 -3.65
CA CYS A 86 1.74 7.49 -3.77
C CYS A 86 2.38 6.35 -4.57
N GLU A 87 2.65 5.22 -3.92
CA GLU A 87 3.23 4.04 -4.58
C GLU A 87 2.39 3.57 -5.79
N LEU A 88 1.05 3.69 -5.72
CA LEU A 88 0.19 3.34 -6.86
C LEU A 88 0.42 4.30 -8.04
N GLN A 89 0.53 5.59 -7.77
CA GLN A 89 0.76 6.61 -8.80
C GLN A 89 2.11 6.37 -9.49
N ASP A 90 3.16 6.14 -8.71
CA ASP A 90 4.51 5.90 -9.22
C ASP A 90 4.58 4.64 -10.08
N GLN A 91 3.99 3.52 -9.61
CA GLN A 91 3.95 2.28 -10.38
C GLN A 91 3.07 2.38 -11.65
N VAL A 92 2.02 3.21 -11.63
CA VAL A 92 1.22 3.47 -12.84
C VAL A 92 2.03 4.26 -13.87
N PHE A 93 2.83 5.22 -13.46
CA PHE A 93 3.72 5.95 -14.37
C PHE A 93 4.82 5.05 -14.94
N GLU A 94 5.34 4.12 -14.17
CA GLU A 94 6.44 3.25 -14.58
C GLU A 94 5.98 2.06 -15.44
N TYR A 95 4.89 1.39 -15.04
CA TYR A 95 4.46 0.12 -15.66
C TYR A 95 3.06 0.17 -16.27
N GLY A 96 2.33 1.25 -16.08
CA GLY A 96 0.91 1.33 -16.44
C GLY A 96 0.64 1.52 -17.91
N ALA A 97 -0.64 1.44 -18.25
CA ALA A 97 -1.15 1.80 -19.55
C ALA A 97 -1.64 3.26 -19.55
N GLY A 98 -1.50 3.94 -20.70
CA GLY A 98 -2.06 5.28 -20.87
C GLY A 98 -3.59 5.29 -20.84
N GLU A 99 -4.26 4.18 -21.24
CA GLU A 99 -5.70 4.04 -21.30
C GLU A 99 -6.18 2.77 -20.60
N ALA A 100 -7.29 2.87 -19.87
CA ALA A 100 -7.92 1.74 -19.20
C ALA A 100 -8.82 0.95 -20.15
N ARG A 101 -8.73 -0.38 -20.14
CA ARG A 101 -9.64 -1.28 -20.87
C ARG A 101 -11.02 -1.40 -20.19
N PHE A 102 -11.09 -1.09 -18.89
CA PHE A 102 -12.31 -1.19 -18.08
C PHE A 102 -13.12 0.10 -18.18
N GLN A 103 -14.37 0.00 -18.63
CA GLN A 103 -15.31 1.11 -18.75
C GLN A 103 -16.46 1.02 -17.76
N ASP A 104 -16.43 0.03 -16.88
CA ASP A 104 -17.44 -0.18 -15.85
C ASP A 104 -17.44 0.95 -14.81
N GLN A 105 -18.59 1.13 -14.18
CA GLN A 105 -18.69 2.08 -13.07
C GLN A 105 -17.82 1.64 -11.91
N LYS A 106 -17.00 2.57 -11.41
CA LYS A 106 -16.17 2.33 -10.24
C LYS A 106 -17.06 2.09 -9.01
N ARG A 107 -16.60 1.21 -8.14
CA ARG A 107 -17.21 0.96 -6.83
C ARG A 107 -17.40 2.28 -6.07
N VAL A 108 -18.57 2.47 -5.47
CA VAL A 108 -18.91 3.63 -4.65
C VAL A 108 -19.37 3.16 -3.28
N PHE A 109 -18.71 3.62 -2.21
CA PHE A 109 -19.17 3.43 -0.85
C PHE A 109 -20.07 4.60 -0.42
N TYR A 110 -21.07 4.34 0.42
CA TYR A 110 -21.98 5.36 0.95
C TYR A 110 -21.23 6.45 1.71
N SER A 111 -20.25 6.06 2.53
CA SER A 111 -19.35 6.99 3.20
C SER A 111 -17.97 6.87 2.56
N LYS A 112 -17.48 7.96 1.96
CA LYS A 112 -16.13 8.02 1.39
C LYS A 112 -15.08 8.00 2.49
N ASP A 113 -15.31 8.81 3.52
CA ASP A 113 -14.39 9.00 4.63
C ASP A 113 -15.05 8.51 5.92
N ILE A 114 -14.33 7.70 6.66
CA ILE A 114 -14.74 7.14 7.93
C ILE A 114 -13.72 7.58 8.97
N ASP A 115 -14.16 8.35 9.97
CA ASP A 115 -13.35 8.70 11.13
C ASP A 115 -13.23 7.46 12.02
N LEU A 116 -12.08 6.79 11.95
CA LEU A 116 -11.82 5.60 12.75
C LEU A 116 -11.48 5.96 14.19
N ASN A 117 -10.79 7.09 14.39
CA ASN A 117 -10.49 7.70 15.68
C ASN A 117 -10.00 9.15 15.46
N PRO A 118 -9.67 9.94 16.51
CA PRO A 118 -9.24 11.34 16.36
C PRO A 118 -7.97 11.55 15.50
N VAL A 119 -7.18 10.51 15.28
CA VAL A 119 -5.90 10.58 14.56
C VAL A 119 -6.01 10.01 13.14
N ILE A 120 -6.90 9.01 12.93
CA ILE A 120 -6.92 8.20 11.72
C ILE A 120 -8.25 8.34 11.01
N ILE A 121 -8.21 8.77 9.76
CA ILE A 121 -9.34 8.76 8.83
C ILE A 121 -9.08 7.73 7.72
N PHE A 122 -10.13 7.04 7.30
CA PHE A 122 -10.08 6.02 6.27
C PHE A 122 -10.99 6.35 5.09
N ASN A 123 -10.44 6.31 3.89
CA ASN A 123 -11.21 6.40 2.64
C ASN A 123 -11.25 5.02 1.95
N ALA A 124 -12.40 4.36 2.03
CA ALA A 124 -12.57 3.01 1.52
C ALA A 124 -12.46 2.92 -0.01
N GLN A 125 -12.79 3.99 -0.74
CA GLN A 125 -12.70 3.99 -2.21
C GLN A 125 -11.26 3.98 -2.71
N ARG A 126 -10.32 4.60 -1.97
CA ARG A 126 -8.91 4.64 -2.32
C ARG A 126 -8.16 3.38 -1.92
N CYS A 127 -8.78 2.53 -1.09
CA CYS A 127 -8.14 1.31 -0.60
C CYS A 127 -7.95 0.28 -1.74
N ILE A 128 -6.70 -0.20 -1.91
CA ILE A 128 -6.33 -1.24 -2.87
C ILE A 128 -6.27 -2.65 -2.26
N GLN A 129 -6.78 -2.82 -1.04
CA GLN A 129 -6.88 -4.10 -0.32
C GLN A 129 -5.54 -4.82 -0.12
N CYS A 130 -4.44 -4.09 0.00
CA CYS A 130 -3.09 -4.65 0.19
C CYS A 130 -2.86 -5.25 1.59
N GLN A 131 -3.70 -4.90 2.56
CA GLN A 131 -3.68 -5.36 3.95
C GLN A 131 -2.37 -5.07 4.73
N ARG A 132 -1.50 -4.18 4.27
CA ARG A 132 -0.32 -3.78 5.06
C ARG A 132 -0.72 -3.22 6.42
N CYS A 133 -1.76 -2.39 6.49
CA CYS A 133 -2.24 -1.75 7.72
C CYS A 133 -2.80 -2.76 8.74
N VAL A 134 -3.51 -3.78 8.29
CA VAL A 134 -4.02 -4.86 9.15
C VAL A 134 -2.85 -5.64 9.73
N ARG A 135 -1.94 -6.10 8.87
CA ARG A 135 -0.79 -6.90 9.27
C ARG A 135 0.20 -6.15 10.15
N ILE A 136 0.49 -4.88 9.89
CA ILE A 136 1.37 -4.09 10.77
C ILE A 136 0.76 -3.94 12.17
N CYS A 137 -0.57 -3.74 12.24
CA CYS A 137 -1.29 -3.64 13.50
C CYS A 137 -1.27 -4.95 14.29
N GLU A 138 -1.35 -6.09 13.60
CA GLU A 138 -1.34 -7.42 14.21
C GLU A 138 0.09 -7.90 14.50
N GLU A 139 0.96 -7.97 13.48
CA GLU A 139 2.25 -8.66 13.53
C GLU A 139 3.34 -7.85 14.24
N VAL A 140 3.28 -6.52 14.20
CA VAL A 140 4.34 -5.63 14.73
C VAL A 140 3.87 -4.88 15.96
N VAL A 141 2.69 -4.25 15.90
CA VAL A 141 2.16 -3.47 17.03
C VAL A 141 1.50 -4.38 18.06
N GLY A 142 0.85 -5.46 17.65
CA GLY A 142 0.15 -6.41 18.53
C GLY A 142 -1.21 -5.89 19.03
N ALA A 143 -1.68 -4.74 18.58
CA ALA A 143 -2.95 -4.15 19.02
C ALA A 143 -4.19 -4.82 18.39
N VAL A 144 -4.05 -5.42 17.19
CA VAL A 144 -5.12 -6.11 16.44
C VAL A 144 -6.40 -5.27 16.31
N ALA A 145 -6.24 -3.94 16.23
CA ALA A 145 -7.36 -3.01 16.18
C ALA A 145 -8.00 -2.88 14.78
N LEU A 146 -7.26 -3.27 13.73
CA LEU A 146 -7.72 -3.23 12.34
C LEU A 146 -7.96 -4.64 11.81
N GLY A 147 -9.02 -4.77 11.03
CA GLY A 147 -9.38 -5.99 10.31
C GLY A 147 -10.00 -5.67 8.96
N THR A 148 -10.41 -6.71 8.23
CA THR A 148 -11.22 -6.58 7.02
C THR A 148 -12.63 -7.06 7.31
N VAL A 149 -13.61 -6.27 6.90
CA VAL A 149 -15.03 -6.60 7.02
C VAL A 149 -15.68 -6.64 5.65
N GLU A 150 -16.83 -7.28 5.56
CA GLU A 150 -17.56 -7.55 4.32
C GLU A 150 -16.80 -8.47 3.37
N LYS A 151 -17.37 -8.72 2.18
CA LYS A 151 -16.78 -9.62 1.17
C LYS A 151 -16.92 -9.04 -0.23
N GLY A 152 -16.04 -9.49 -1.13
CA GLY A 152 -16.07 -9.08 -2.53
C GLY A 152 -15.87 -7.58 -2.71
N MET A 153 -16.76 -6.95 -3.45
CA MET A 153 -16.66 -5.52 -3.78
C MET A 153 -16.86 -4.61 -2.56
N ASP A 154 -17.56 -5.08 -1.53
CA ASP A 154 -17.85 -4.30 -0.33
C ASP A 154 -16.75 -4.40 0.74
N THR A 155 -15.73 -5.22 0.50
CA THR A 155 -14.62 -5.40 1.42
C THR A 155 -13.98 -4.07 1.77
N LYS A 156 -13.88 -3.77 3.05
CA LYS A 156 -13.23 -2.57 3.60
C LYS A 156 -12.39 -2.90 4.82
N VAL A 157 -11.39 -2.07 5.06
CA VAL A 157 -10.58 -2.12 6.29
C VAL A 157 -11.27 -1.28 7.35
N THR A 158 -11.47 -1.83 8.53
CA THR A 158 -12.00 -1.10 9.68
C THR A 158 -11.72 -1.88 10.97
N GLY A 159 -12.08 -1.32 12.11
CA GLY A 159 -12.18 -2.05 13.37
C GLY A 159 -13.61 -2.55 13.65
N PHE A 160 -13.83 -3.04 14.84
CA PHE A 160 -15.13 -3.50 15.28
C PHE A 160 -16.13 -2.33 15.31
N GLU A 161 -17.32 -2.53 14.73
CA GLU A 161 -18.38 -1.50 14.61
C GLU A 161 -17.91 -0.16 13.99
N ASN A 162 -16.96 -0.24 13.01
CA ASN A 162 -16.32 0.93 12.39
C ASN A 162 -15.56 1.84 13.37
N SER A 163 -15.13 1.32 14.51
CA SER A 163 -14.27 2.00 15.47
C SER A 163 -12.98 1.22 15.72
N LEU A 164 -11.95 1.88 16.21
CA LEU A 164 -10.69 1.25 16.57
C LEU A 164 -10.58 1.06 18.08
N ALA A 165 -11.43 0.21 18.64
CA ALA A 165 -11.28 -0.21 20.04
C ALA A 165 -9.94 -0.90 20.24
N GLY A 166 -9.17 -0.49 21.24
CA GLY A 166 -7.84 -1.03 21.51
C GLY A 166 -6.71 -0.48 20.62
N CYS A 167 -6.96 0.59 19.86
CA CYS A 167 -5.94 1.25 19.08
C CYS A 167 -5.02 2.13 19.94
N ASP A 168 -3.71 1.93 19.84
CA ASP A 168 -2.69 2.69 20.56
C ASP A 168 -2.36 4.06 19.91
N HIS A 169 -3.08 4.46 18.87
CA HIS A 169 -2.85 5.69 18.10
C HIS A 169 -1.41 5.85 17.57
N CYS A 170 -0.70 4.76 17.31
CA CYS A 170 0.71 4.75 16.91
C CYS A 170 0.98 5.28 15.48
N GLY A 171 -0.05 5.39 14.62
CA GLY A 171 0.09 5.90 13.25
C GLY A 171 0.71 4.94 12.23
N ASN A 172 1.26 3.79 12.62
CA ASN A 172 1.93 2.86 11.72
C ASN A 172 1.07 2.41 10.52
N CYS A 173 -0.24 2.31 10.68
CA CYS A 173 -1.16 1.96 9.61
C CYS A 173 -1.27 3.07 8.53
N ILE A 174 -1.07 4.33 8.90
CA ILE A 174 -1.00 5.47 7.96
C ILE A 174 0.31 5.37 7.16
N GLU A 175 1.42 5.18 7.86
CA GLU A 175 2.76 5.14 7.28
C GLU A 175 2.92 4.04 6.24
N VAL A 176 2.44 2.83 6.54
CA VAL A 176 2.55 1.69 5.62
C VAL A 176 1.52 1.69 4.48
N CYS A 177 0.56 2.63 4.49
CA CYS A 177 -0.46 2.68 3.47
C CYS A 177 0.11 3.19 2.14
N PRO A 178 0.12 2.36 1.06
CA PRO A 178 0.75 2.75 -0.20
C PRO A 178 -0.06 3.78 -0.99
N VAL A 179 -1.28 4.07 -0.53
CA VAL A 179 -2.24 4.99 -1.19
C VAL A 179 -2.90 5.91 -0.16
N GLY A 180 -3.68 6.88 -0.61
CA GLY A 180 -4.40 7.82 0.27
C GLY A 180 -5.67 7.26 0.92
N ALA A 181 -5.64 5.98 1.31
CA ALA A 181 -6.77 5.34 1.98
C ALA A 181 -6.77 5.58 3.49
N LEU A 182 -5.64 5.41 4.17
CA LEU A 182 -5.46 5.78 5.57
C LEU A 182 -4.64 7.06 5.65
N MET A 183 -5.16 8.04 6.34
CA MET A 183 -4.57 9.38 6.41
C MET A 183 -4.64 9.92 7.83
N SER A 184 -3.72 10.82 8.16
CA SER A 184 -3.71 11.52 9.44
C SER A 184 -4.77 12.62 9.47
N THR A 185 -5.74 12.53 10.37
CA THR A 185 -6.78 13.54 10.54
C THR A 185 -6.19 14.93 10.84
N PRO A 186 -5.19 15.09 11.75
CA PRO A 186 -4.59 16.39 12.02
C PRO A 186 -3.82 16.99 10.85
N TYR A 187 -3.26 16.17 9.95
CA TYR A 187 -2.46 16.62 8.83
C TYR A 187 -3.26 16.82 7.54
N ARG A 188 -4.42 16.20 7.42
CA ARG A 188 -5.25 16.18 6.22
C ARG A 188 -5.42 17.55 5.59
N TYR A 189 -5.14 17.67 4.30
CA TYR A 189 -5.24 18.87 3.49
C TYR A 189 -4.37 20.07 3.94
N LYS A 190 -3.33 19.82 4.75
CA LYS A 190 -2.45 20.89 5.26
C LYS A 190 -1.34 21.26 4.28
N ALA A 191 -0.74 20.30 3.62
CA ALA A 191 0.36 20.50 2.69
C ALA A 191 0.43 19.40 1.63
N ARG A 192 1.28 19.62 0.63
CA ARG A 192 1.67 18.60 -0.35
C ARG A 192 3.13 18.21 -0.11
N PRO A 193 3.56 16.99 -0.50
CA PRO A 193 4.95 16.56 -0.30
C PRO A 193 5.97 17.54 -0.87
N TRP A 194 5.70 18.12 -2.05
CA TRP A 194 6.58 19.09 -2.69
C TRP A 194 6.60 20.48 -2.04
N ASP A 195 5.67 20.78 -1.13
CA ASP A 195 5.65 22.02 -0.35
C ASP A 195 6.46 21.91 0.94
N LEU A 196 6.90 20.70 1.29
CA LEU A 196 7.52 20.39 2.57
C LEU A 196 9.05 20.41 2.48
N LYS A 197 9.66 20.98 3.50
CA LYS A 197 11.09 20.83 3.76
C LYS A 197 11.28 19.85 4.91
N GLU A 198 12.00 18.80 4.65
CA GLU A 198 12.30 17.76 5.63
C GLU A 198 13.63 18.01 6.33
N THR A 199 13.68 17.69 7.61
CA THR A 199 14.88 17.74 8.43
C THR A 199 14.93 16.53 9.33
N ASP A 200 15.98 15.73 9.15
CA ASP A 200 16.20 14.54 9.97
C ASP A 200 16.61 14.94 11.38
N THR A 201 16.07 14.26 12.36
CA THR A 201 16.31 14.50 13.77
C THR A 201 16.15 13.21 14.60
N ILE A 202 16.32 13.33 15.89
CA ILE A 202 16.13 12.23 16.84
C ILE A 202 14.91 12.54 17.70
N CYS A 203 14.06 11.54 17.91
CA CYS A 203 12.88 11.64 18.75
C CYS A 203 13.25 12.05 20.18
N PRO A 204 12.65 13.12 20.75
CA PRO A 204 13.01 13.63 22.07
C PRO A 204 12.24 12.96 23.22
N TYR A 205 11.32 12.01 22.96
CA TYR A 205 10.38 11.54 23.96
C TYR A 205 10.96 10.48 24.92
N CYS A 206 11.62 9.47 24.41
CA CYS A 206 12.19 8.42 25.27
C CYS A 206 13.66 8.15 24.92
N GLY A 207 14.36 7.37 25.73
CA GLY A 207 15.79 7.08 25.57
C GLY A 207 16.15 6.17 24.39
N THR A 208 15.20 5.71 23.61
CA THR A 208 15.46 4.83 22.45
C THR A 208 16.18 5.57 21.32
N GLY A 209 15.97 6.89 21.16
CA GLY A 209 16.66 7.69 20.16
C GLY A 209 16.27 7.34 18.72
N CYS A 210 14.99 7.08 18.46
CA CYS A 210 14.48 6.77 17.13
C CYS A 210 14.74 7.93 16.16
N HIS A 211 15.22 7.61 14.97
CA HIS A 211 15.27 8.56 13.85
C HIS A 211 13.87 8.96 13.43
N LEU A 212 13.67 10.25 13.21
CA LEU A 212 12.45 10.78 12.58
C LEU A 212 12.81 11.98 11.70
N SER A 213 11.94 12.27 10.74
CA SER A 213 12.03 13.44 9.88
C SER A 213 10.92 14.42 10.24
N ILE A 214 11.28 15.68 10.46
CA ILE A 214 10.33 16.76 10.72
C ILE A 214 10.07 17.46 9.40
N SER A 215 8.83 17.44 8.94
CA SER A 215 8.39 18.12 7.72
C SER A 215 7.75 19.45 8.07
N VAL A 216 8.25 20.53 7.47
CA VAL A 216 7.79 21.91 7.68
C VAL A 216 7.43 22.53 6.34
N ARG A 217 6.30 23.23 6.31
CA ARG A 217 5.86 24.02 5.15
C ARG A 217 6.35 25.44 5.23
#